data_167ee7414cabd84e2c8eb31e9c1329fd
#
_entry.id   167ee7414cabd84e2c8eb31e9c1329fd
#
_cell.length_a   1.000
_cell.length_b   1.000
_cell.length_c   1.000
_cell.angle_alpha   90.00
_cell.angle_beta   90.00
_cell.angle_gamma   90.00
#
_symmetry.space_group_name_H-M   'P 1'
#
loop_
_entity.id
_entity.type
_entity.pdbx_description
1 polymer ?
#
loop_
_entity_poly.entity_id
_entity_poly.type
_entity_poly.pdbx_seq_one_letter_code
_entity_poly.pdbx_strand_id
1 'polypeptide(L)'
;METQELYRGRLIDHIQLVVRDFGASRRFYGRIFEVLGMPIGGEAADYFWVDELFISTANNENAAGELTGRVHLAFQAKDQAMVDAFYKAGLEAGGRDNGGPGERPYHPGYYAAFLLDPDGNNIEAVYHGPHQRNVDAVKVTF
;
A
#
# COMPACT_ATOMS: atom_id res chain seq x y z
N MET A 1 -9.84 -14.59 3.67
CA MET A 1 -10.88 -15.09 2.78
C MET A 1 -10.83 -14.32 1.46
N GLU A 2 -10.88 -15.02 0.36
CA GLU A 2 -10.87 -14.39 -0.95
C GLU A 2 -12.30 -14.07 -1.40
N THR A 3 -12.44 -12.99 -2.13
CA THR A 3 -13.72 -12.61 -2.74
C THR A 3 -13.74 -13.05 -4.20
N GLN A 4 -14.91 -12.97 -4.83
CA GLN A 4 -15.06 -13.17 -6.27
C GLN A 4 -15.04 -11.86 -7.04
N GLU A 5 -14.63 -10.77 -6.39
CA GLU A 5 -14.50 -9.46 -7.00
C GLU A 5 -13.07 -8.96 -6.83
N LEU A 6 -12.46 -8.54 -7.93
CA LEU A 6 -11.12 -7.98 -7.95
C LEU A 6 -11.18 -6.55 -8.49
N TYR A 7 -10.48 -5.66 -7.82
CA TYR A 7 -10.35 -4.27 -8.26
C TYR A 7 -8.92 -4.05 -8.72
N ARG A 8 -8.76 -3.55 -9.96
CA ARG A 8 -7.47 -3.34 -10.60
C ARG A 8 -7.35 -1.88 -11.03
N GLY A 9 -6.13 -1.38 -11.06
CA GLY A 9 -5.87 -0.02 -11.46
C GLY A 9 -6.01 0.19 -12.97
N ARG A 10 -5.95 1.44 -13.36
CA ARG A 10 -6.08 1.81 -14.77
C ARG A 10 -4.94 1.25 -15.63
N LEU A 11 -3.71 1.29 -15.10
CA LEU A 11 -2.52 0.79 -15.81
C LEU A 11 -2.05 -0.54 -15.24
N ILE A 12 -2.04 -0.65 -13.92
CA ILE A 12 -1.44 -1.80 -13.23
C ILE A 12 -2.54 -2.79 -12.87
N ASP A 13 -2.42 -4.04 -13.35
CA ASP A 13 -3.31 -5.11 -12.93
C ASP A 13 -2.95 -5.56 -11.51
N HIS A 14 -1.71 -5.96 -11.28
CA HIS A 14 -1.25 -6.29 -9.93
C HIS A 14 0.26 -6.19 -9.84
N ILE A 15 0.74 -5.97 -8.61
CA ILE A 15 2.15 -5.93 -8.25
C ILE A 15 2.34 -6.96 -7.14
N GLN A 16 3.35 -7.80 -7.26
CA GLN A 16 3.74 -8.70 -6.18
C GLN A 16 4.92 -8.11 -5.42
N LEU A 17 4.73 -7.95 -4.12
CA LEU A 17 5.78 -7.52 -3.19
C LEU A 17 6.15 -8.73 -2.35
N VAL A 18 7.37 -9.23 -2.52
CA VAL A 18 7.87 -10.39 -1.78
C VAL A 18 8.67 -9.89 -0.59
N VAL A 19 8.21 -10.23 0.61
CA VAL A 19 8.71 -9.65 1.86
C VAL A 19 9.50 -10.67 2.67
N ARG A 20 10.44 -10.16 3.48
CA ARG A 20 11.30 -11.00 4.31
C ARG A 20 10.57 -11.55 5.52
N ASP A 21 9.86 -10.69 6.24
CA ASP A 21 9.11 -11.04 7.44
C ASP A 21 7.63 -10.81 7.18
N PHE A 22 6.93 -11.89 6.86
CA PHE A 22 5.53 -11.80 6.47
C PHE A 22 4.65 -11.25 7.60
N GLY A 23 4.89 -11.69 8.83
CA GLY A 23 4.11 -11.21 9.97
C GLY A 23 4.27 -9.71 10.19
N ALA A 24 5.50 -9.20 10.11
CA ALA A 24 5.78 -7.77 10.24
C ALA A 24 5.13 -6.98 9.11
N SER A 25 5.22 -7.46 7.87
CA SER A 25 4.62 -6.81 6.72
C SER A 25 3.10 -6.84 6.78
N ARG A 26 2.52 -7.97 7.20
CA ARG A 26 1.07 -8.10 7.37
C ARG A 26 0.55 -7.09 8.39
N ARG A 27 1.27 -6.91 9.49
CA ARG A 27 0.91 -5.93 10.52
C ARG A 27 0.99 -4.50 9.99
N PHE A 28 2.10 -4.16 9.35
CA PHE A 28 2.32 -2.80 8.82
C PHE A 28 1.30 -2.46 7.73
N TYR A 29 1.25 -3.26 6.67
CA TYR A 29 0.38 -2.98 5.52
C TYR A 29 -1.10 -3.11 5.89
N GLY A 30 -1.44 -4.10 6.72
CA GLY A 30 -2.81 -4.25 7.19
C GLY A 30 -3.32 -3.00 7.91
N ARG A 31 -2.47 -2.40 8.73
CA ARG A 31 -2.83 -1.21 9.49
C ARG A 31 -2.94 0.03 8.60
N ILE A 32 -1.99 0.26 7.70
CA ILE A 32 -2.07 1.43 6.83
C ILE A 32 -3.23 1.34 5.84
N PHE A 33 -3.53 0.15 5.33
CA PHE A 33 -4.67 -0.02 4.42
C PHE A 33 -6.00 0.16 5.14
N GLU A 34 -6.09 -0.23 6.41
CA GLU A 34 -7.27 0.06 7.22
C GLU A 34 -7.53 1.56 7.29
N VAL A 35 -6.48 2.36 7.55
CA VAL A 35 -6.58 3.82 7.58
C VAL A 35 -6.96 4.38 6.22
N LEU A 36 -6.41 3.83 5.14
CA LEU A 36 -6.71 4.27 3.78
C LEU A 36 -8.09 3.80 3.28
N GLY A 37 -8.82 3.05 4.11
CA GLY A 37 -10.13 2.55 3.74
C GLY A 37 -10.11 1.41 2.74
N MET A 38 -9.00 0.68 2.66
CA MET A 38 -8.81 -0.41 1.70
C MET A 38 -8.87 -1.76 2.42
N PRO A 39 -9.95 -2.51 2.25
CA PRO A 39 -10.06 -3.81 2.91
C PRO A 39 -9.15 -4.86 2.27
N ILE A 40 -8.72 -5.81 3.09
CA ILE A 40 -8.02 -6.99 2.57
C ILE A 40 -9.00 -7.79 1.74
N GLY A 41 -8.61 -8.09 0.50
CA GLY A 41 -9.45 -8.85 -0.43
C GLY A 41 -9.35 -10.34 -0.21
N GLY A 42 -8.15 -10.83 0.12
CA GLY A 42 -7.93 -12.24 0.40
C GLY A 42 -6.62 -12.45 1.14
N GLU A 43 -6.52 -13.56 1.86
CA GLU A 43 -5.29 -13.91 2.57
C GLU A 43 -5.18 -15.40 2.85
N ALA A 44 -3.95 -15.84 2.97
CA ALA A 44 -3.59 -17.19 3.36
C ALA A 44 -2.36 -17.14 4.27
N ALA A 45 -1.78 -18.31 4.57
CA ALA A 45 -0.62 -18.34 5.45
C ALA A 45 0.61 -17.64 4.87
N ASP A 46 0.71 -17.56 3.53
CA ASP A 46 1.91 -17.07 2.84
C ASP A 46 1.65 -15.88 1.92
N TYR A 47 0.43 -15.32 1.94
CA TYR A 47 0.12 -14.11 1.16
C TYR A 47 -1.09 -13.39 1.70
N PHE A 48 -1.23 -12.14 1.30
CA PHE A 48 -2.49 -11.38 1.34
C PHE A 48 -2.46 -10.35 0.21
N TRP A 49 -3.64 -9.86 -0.15
CA TRP A 49 -3.71 -8.84 -1.20
C TRP A 49 -4.78 -7.81 -0.89
N VAL A 50 -4.52 -6.61 -1.36
CA VAL A 50 -5.42 -5.46 -1.28
C VAL A 50 -5.42 -4.85 -2.68
N ASP A 51 -6.58 -4.89 -3.34
CA ASP A 51 -6.71 -4.46 -4.73
C ASP A 51 -5.59 -5.07 -5.59
N GLU A 52 -4.79 -4.25 -6.25
CA GLU A 52 -3.73 -4.71 -7.16
C GLU A 52 -2.40 -5.04 -6.46
N LEU A 53 -2.32 -4.88 -5.15
CA LEU A 53 -1.07 -5.17 -4.41
C LEU A 53 -1.17 -6.54 -3.73
N PHE A 54 -0.29 -7.45 -4.16
CA PHE A 54 -0.20 -8.81 -3.65
C PHE A 54 1.10 -8.95 -2.86
N ILE A 55 1.00 -9.24 -1.58
CA ILE A 55 2.17 -9.33 -0.67
C ILE A 55 2.34 -10.78 -0.23
N SER A 56 3.54 -11.32 -0.41
CA SER A 56 3.80 -12.73 -0.14
C SER A 56 5.15 -12.99 0.49
N THR A 57 5.29 -14.21 1.03
CA THR A 57 6.59 -14.74 1.44
C THR A 57 7.41 -15.13 0.22
N ALA A 58 8.73 -15.31 0.41
CA ALA A 58 9.61 -15.82 -0.63
C ALA A 58 9.31 -17.29 -0.99
N ASN A 59 8.60 -18.01 -0.12
CA ASN A 59 8.21 -19.39 -0.36
C ASN A 59 6.93 -19.52 -1.20
N ASN A 60 6.25 -18.41 -1.47
CA ASN A 60 5.10 -18.43 -2.36
C ASN A 60 5.56 -18.87 -3.75
N GLU A 61 4.76 -19.71 -4.43
CA GLU A 61 5.15 -20.29 -5.72
C GLU A 61 5.48 -19.25 -6.77
N ASN A 62 4.88 -18.06 -6.71
CA ASN A 62 5.11 -17.01 -7.68
C ASN A 62 6.34 -16.14 -7.35
N ALA A 63 6.92 -16.32 -6.18
CA ALA A 63 8.07 -15.52 -5.74
C ALA A 63 9.41 -16.08 -6.20
N ALA A 64 9.46 -17.34 -6.56
CA ALA A 64 10.68 -18.03 -7.02
C ALA A 64 11.85 -17.91 -6.03
N GLY A 65 11.56 -17.78 -4.73
CA GLY A 65 12.57 -17.71 -3.68
C GLY A 65 13.28 -16.37 -3.53
N GLU A 66 12.90 -15.36 -4.30
CA GLU A 66 13.57 -14.07 -4.30
C GLU A 66 12.73 -13.00 -3.63
N LEU A 67 13.38 -12.15 -2.84
CA LEU A 67 12.73 -10.97 -2.26
C LEU A 67 12.62 -9.86 -3.28
N THR A 68 11.57 -9.04 -3.16
CA THR A 68 11.46 -7.83 -3.96
C THR A 68 12.61 -6.89 -3.60
N GLY A 69 13.24 -6.32 -4.59
CA GLY A 69 14.21 -5.26 -4.40
C GLY A 69 13.54 -4.01 -3.85
N ARG A 70 14.33 -2.99 -3.56
CA ARG A 70 13.80 -1.75 -2.99
C ARG A 70 12.86 -1.05 -3.95
N VAL A 71 11.68 -0.66 -3.47
CA VAL A 71 10.67 0.04 -4.26
C VAL A 71 10.17 1.29 -3.53
N HIS A 72 9.57 2.18 -4.30
CA HIS A 72 8.79 3.31 -3.79
C HIS A 72 7.36 3.13 -4.27
N LEU A 73 6.43 3.01 -3.33
CA LEU A 73 5.01 2.90 -3.63
C LEU A 73 4.28 4.06 -2.97
N ALA A 74 3.44 4.74 -3.73
CA ALA A 74 2.60 5.82 -3.24
C ALA A 74 1.14 5.42 -3.33
N PHE A 75 0.42 5.56 -2.22
CA PHE A 75 -1.00 5.27 -2.14
C PHE A 75 -1.79 6.57 -2.10
N GLN A 76 -2.94 6.57 -2.73
CA GLN A 76 -3.79 7.75 -2.77
C GLN A 76 -4.52 7.96 -1.45
N ALA A 77 -4.49 9.18 -0.97
CA ALA A 77 -5.27 9.60 0.18
C ALA A 77 -6.31 10.64 -0.28
N LYS A 78 -7.47 10.61 0.35
CA LYS A 78 -8.59 11.48 -0.05
C LYS A 78 -8.46 12.90 0.48
N ASP A 79 -7.68 13.12 1.53
CA ASP A 79 -7.49 14.42 2.17
C ASP A 79 -6.23 14.40 3.04
N GLN A 80 -5.87 15.57 3.58
CA GLN A 80 -4.70 15.69 4.44
C GLN A 80 -4.82 14.88 5.72
N ALA A 81 -6.03 14.81 6.29
CA ALA A 81 -6.26 14.06 7.53
C ALA A 81 -5.94 12.57 7.34
N MET A 82 -6.25 12.01 6.17
CA MET A 82 -5.94 10.61 5.88
C MET A 82 -4.41 10.41 5.76
N VAL A 83 -3.68 11.35 5.18
CA VAL A 83 -2.22 11.30 5.12
C VAL A 83 -1.62 11.32 6.53
N ASP A 84 -2.12 12.21 7.40
CA ASP A 84 -1.66 12.29 8.79
C ASP A 84 -1.94 10.98 9.54
N ALA A 85 -3.12 10.42 9.36
CA ALA A 85 -3.52 9.14 9.99
C ALA A 85 -2.68 7.97 9.48
N PHE A 86 -2.38 7.94 8.18
CA PHE A 86 -1.48 6.95 7.59
C PHE A 86 -0.11 6.96 8.28
N TYR A 87 0.47 8.12 8.44
CA TYR A 87 1.79 8.26 9.05
C TYR A 87 1.79 7.78 10.50
N LYS A 88 0.83 8.23 11.28
CA LYS A 88 0.71 7.83 12.69
C LYS A 88 0.52 6.31 12.82
N ALA A 89 -0.43 5.77 12.07
CA ALA A 89 -0.75 4.34 12.14
C ALA A 89 0.42 3.48 11.66
N GLY A 90 1.12 3.91 10.61
CA GLY A 90 2.26 3.18 10.09
C GLY A 90 3.43 3.13 11.07
N LEU A 91 3.70 4.22 11.78
CA LEU A 91 4.71 4.23 12.84
C LEU A 91 4.33 3.26 13.97
N GLU A 92 3.08 3.29 14.41
CA GLU A 92 2.59 2.39 15.46
C GLU A 92 2.67 0.92 15.05
N ALA A 93 2.56 0.65 13.75
CA ALA A 93 2.55 -0.71 13.22
C ALA A 93 3.92 -1.22 12.76
N GLY A 94 4.99 -0.54 13.15
CA GLY A 94 6.35 -1.01 12.88
C GLY A 94 7.07 -0.34 11.72
N GLY A 95 6.44 0.63 11.07
CA GLY A 95 7.11 1.45 10.06
C GLY A 95 8.10 2.42 10.71
N ARG A 96 8.99 2.97 9.89
CA ARG A 96 9.96 3.96 10.33
C ARG A 96 9.76 5.26 9.57
N ASP A 97 10.03 6.39 10.24
CA ASP A 97 9.90 7.71 9.62
C ASP A 97 10.83 7.85 8.40
N ASN A 98 10.27 8.38 7.31
CA ASN A 98 11.04 8.74 6.12
C ASN A 98 10.56 10.08 5.56
N GLY A 99 9.87 10.87 6.35
CA GLY A 99 9.35 12.19 6.01
C GLY A 99 7.92 12.38 6.53
N GLY A 100 7.76 13.17 7.58
CA GLY A 100 6.46 13.40 8.21
C GLY A 100 5.47 14.12 7.28
N PRO A 101 4.19 14.17 7.67
CA PRO A 101 3.15 14.81 6.88
C PRO A 101 3.46 16.28 6.61
N GLY A 102 3.27 16.71 5.36
CA GLY A 102 3.47 18.08 4.97
C GLY A 102 3.44 18.27 3.48
N GLU A 103 3.47 19.53 3.06
CA GLU A 103 3.52 19.85 1.65
C GLU A 103 4.88 19.52 1.05
N ARG A 104 4.86 19.18 -0.24
CA ARG A 104 6.06 18.89 -1.03
C ARG A 104 6.05 19.74 -2.30
N PRO A 105 7.23 20.08 -2.84
CA PRO A 105 7.32 21.06 -3.93
C PRO A 105 7.03 20.50 -5.32
N TYR A 106 6.43 19.32 -5.42
CA TYR A 106 6.20 18.66 -6.72
C TYR A 106 5.13 19.38 -7.54
N HIS A 107 4.09 19.82 -6.87
CA HIS A 107 3.09 20.74 -7.43
C HIS A 107 2.30 21.38 -6.29
N PRO A 108 1.59 22.50 -6.53
CA PRO A 108 0.78 23.13 -5.49
C PRO A 108 -0.27 22.15 -4.94
N GLY A 109 -0.36 22.05 -3.63
CA GLY A 109 -1.31 21.18 -2.97
C GLY A 109 -0.85 19.75 -2.73
N TYR A 110 0.34 19.37 -3.21
CA TYR A 110 0.89 18.02 -2.96
C TYR A 110 1.22 17.88 -1.47
N TYR A 111 0.44 17.06 -0.77
CA TYR A 111 0.59 16.83 0.66
C TYR A 111 0.82 15.34 0.89
N ALA A 112 1.92 14.99 1.52
CA ALA A 112 2.31 13.59 1.63
C ALA A 112 3.06 13.28 2.91
N ALA A 113 3.13 11.98 3.23
CA ALA A 113 3.98 11.45 4.29
C ALA A 113 4.64 10.18 3.79
N PHE A 114 5.82 9.91 4.30
CA PHE A 114 6.67 8.81 3.87
C PHE A 114 7.09 7.96 5.05
N LEU A 115 7.00 6.65 4.88
CA LEU A 115 7.44 5.67 5.86
C LEU A 115 8.35 4.65 5.17
N LEU A 116 9.23 4.04 5.95
CA LEU A 116 9.91 2.82 5.50
C LEU A 116 9.14 1.63 6.04
N ASP A 117 8.86 0.67 5.17
CA ASP A 117 8.22 -0.58 5.57
C ASP A 117 9.24 -1.50 6.26
N PRO A 118 8.84 -2.68 6.77
CA PRO A 118 9.79 -3.58 7.44
C PRO A 118 11.00 -3.99 6.59
N ASP A 119 10.88 -3.98 5.27
CA ASP A 119 11.98 -4.30 4.36
C ASP A 119 12.77 -3.08 3.90
N GLY A 120 12.40 -1.88 4.33
CA GLY A 120 13.07 -0.64 3.98
C GLY A 120 12.58 -0.01 2.68
N ASN A 121 11.41 -0.41 2.19
CA ASN A 121 10.79 0.22 1.02
C ASN A 121 10.18 1.56 1.40
N ASN A 122 10.25 2.52 0.48
CA ASN A 122 9.69 3.85 0.67
C ASN A 122 8.19 3.84 0.35
N ILE A 123 7.38 3.96 1.38
CA ILE A 123 5.93 3.90 1.27
C ILE A 123 5.35 5.27 1.57
N GLU A 124 4.57 5.78 0.64
CA GLU A 124 4.02 7.13 0.69
C GLU A 124 2.50 7.09 0.70
N ALA A 125 1.86 8.02 1.42
CA ALA A 125 0.48 8.38 1.16
C ALA A 125 0.45 9.81 0.66
N VAL A 126 -0.29 10.07 -0.41
CA VAL A 126 -0.31 11.38 -1.05
C VAL A 126 -1.74 11.85 -1.32
N TYR A 127 -1.98 13.11 -0.99
CA TYR A 127 -3.16 13.86 -1.37
C TYR A 127 -2.72 15.00 -2.27
N HIS A 128 -3.25 15.04 -3.48
CA HIS A 128 -2.84 16.00 -4.49
C HIS A 128 -3.51 17.38 -4.37
N GLY A 129 -4.29 17.62 -3.34
CA GLY A 129 -5.17 18.76 -3.25
C GLY A 129 -6.51 18.44 -3.92
N PRO A 130 -7.37 19.46 -4.15
CA PRO A 130 -8.63 19.23 -4.84
C PRO A 130 -8.41 18.50 -6.16
N HIS A 131 -9.13 17.41 -6.37
CA HIS A 131 -8.94 16.53 -7.52
C HIS A 131 -10.23 15.83 -7.90
N GLN A 132 -10.22 15.22 -9.08
CA GLN A 132 -11.34 14.43 -9.58
C GLN A 132 -10.87 13.04 -9.94
N ARG A 133 -11.72 12.05 -9.71
CA ARG A 133 -11.50 10.69 -10.19
C ARG A 133 -12.34 10.54 -11.45
N ASN A 134 -11.69 10.47 -12.59
CA ASN A 134 -12.38 10.38 -13.89
C ASN A 134 -12.31 8.99 -14.52
N VAL A 135 -11.63 8.05 -13.88
CA VAL A 135 -11.54 6.67 -14.35
C VAL A 135 -11.67 5.75 -13.14
N ASP A 136 -12.64 4.87 -13.18
CA ASP A 136 -12.84 3.89 -12.12
C ASP A 136 -11.87 2.73 -12.26
N ALA A 137 -11.68 2.01 -11.16
CA ALA A 137 -10.94 0.76 -11.17
C ALA A 137 -11.67 -0.27 -12.04
N VAL A 138 -10.92 -1.19 -12.62
CA VAL A 138 -11.50 -2.34 -13.31
C VAL A 138 -12.00 -3.32 -12.27
N LYS A 139 -13.26 -3.70 -12.35
CA LYS A 139 -13.86 -4.71 -11.47
C LYS A 139 -14.01 -6.01 -12.25
N VAL A 140 -13.39 -7.04 -11.75
CA VAL A 140 -13.51 -8.38 -12.31
C VAL A 140 -14.35 -9.23 -11.35
N THR A 141 -15.40 -9.81 -11.89
CA THR A 141 -16.29 -10.70 -11.12
C THR A 141 -16.29 -12.08 -11.75
N PHE A 142 -16.15 -13.11 -10.94
CA PHE A 142 -16.14 -14.49 -11.43
C PHE A 142 -16.73 -15.47 -10.43
#